data_a631c39f4a2cc3a0b931fadf0765fa81
#
_entry.id   a631c39f4a2cc3a0b931fadf0765fa81
#
_cell.length_a   1.000
_cell.length_b   1.000
_cell.length_c   1.000
_cell.angle_alpha   90.00
_cell.angle_beta   90.00
_cell.angle_gamma   90.00
#
_symmetry.space_group_name_H-M   'P 1'
#
loop_
_entity.id
_entity.type
_entity.pdbx_description
1 polymer ?
#
loop_
_entity_poly.entity_id
_entity_poly.type
_entity_poly.pdbx_seq_one_letter_code
_entity_poly.pdbx_strand_id
1 'polypeptide(L)'
;MSAVDSIREKEIEYCAKNLVYFVLNYGHIEDRDKPDIIQPFELWPEQKQALENIENHKWTIILKARQLGITWLVLHYAVWLMLCHVGRNVIGLSKSETEAMELVRRAAVILRNIPELVAEKGSIPAGWKGPWFENTALILKVHFPGKPDSVMQCFASSENAARSFTADLLMFDEWAFQQFDRSIWTAAFPTINRANSGQVVGLSTIERGSLFEELFTGENKFFKIFIPWNADPSRDEKWYKETKSILGDGMQAEYPATIEEALTVPGGAFFPEVKDESILTDTPLKGNVVTYFVMDYGLDMLAAYWINRDAFGNAQIVKEHCESNLTIGAAAQTILDLSRDYKVVQWLAPPDLWNRSQETGKSRAVIFYENGLNLTKVNNDVAAGCSAIKEYLKHGDVGKSRLTILDNCAPVLLNSLKKIQHDKKKANIYANDPHDLTHSPDAIRYFCIYWTLPAEALQESNRKKWTEDMYEDYENANLETKQYLKAKWGDPE
;
A
#
# COMPACT_ATOMS: atom_id res chain seq x y z
N MET A 1 -0.09 -34.23 -43.70
CA MET A 1 -0.58 -32.94 -43.20
C MET A 1 -1.63 -32.43 -44.15
N SER A 2 -2.81 -32.05 -43.69
CA SER A 2 -3.81 -31.49 -44.59
C SER A 2 -3.38 -30.07 -45.02
N ALA A 3 -3.92 -29.56 -46.15
CA ALA A 3 -3.65 -28.19 -46.59
C ALA A 3 -4.06 -27.18 -45.51
N VAL A 4 -5.14 -27.45 -44.78
CA VAL A 4 -5.67 -26.62 -43.68
C VAL A 4 -4.69 -26.60 -42.49
N ASP A 5 -4.10 -27.74 -42.11
CA ASP A 5 -3.11 -27.79 -41.02
C ASP A 5 -1.85 -26.98 -41.37
N SER A 6 -1.40 -27.05 -42.63
CA SER A 6 -0.25 -26.28 -43.11
C SER A 6 -0.51 -24.77 -43.10
N ILE A 7 -1.73 -24.35 -43.44
CA ILE A 7 -2.14 -22.92 -43.40
C ILE A 7 -2.16 -22.44 -41.94
N ARG A 8 -2.77 -23.20 -41.00
CA ARG A 8 -2.82 -22.88 -39.59
C ARG A 8 -1.43 -22.70 -38.97
N GLU A 9 -0.51 -23.65 -39.26
CA GLU A 9 0.86 -23.55 -38.75
C GLU A 9 1.56 -22.29 -39.25
N LYS A 10 1.44 -21.97 -40.54
CA LYS A 10 2.03 -20.75 -41.10
C LYS A 10 1.41 -19.48 -40.49
N GLU A 11 0.11 -19.49 -40.21
CA GLU A 11 -0.58 -18.37 -39.58
C GLU A 11 -0.11 -18.17 -38.15
N ILE A 12 0.02 -19.26 -37.37
CA ILE A 12 0.57 -19.19 -36.01
C ILE A 12 2.05 -18.69 -36.04
N GLU A 13 2.85 -19.16 -37.02
CA GLU A 13 4.23 -18.68 -37.19
C GLU A 13 4.32 -17.20 -37.58
N TYR A 14 3.36 -16.70 -38.36
CA TYR A 14 3.24 -15.28 -38.70
C TYR A 14 2.82 -14.45 -37.49
N CYS A 15 1.81 -14.92 -36.79
CA CYS A 15 1.34 -14.30 -35.53
C CYS A 15 2.46 -14.24 -34.49
N ALA A 16 3.30 -15.28 -34.37
CA ALA A 16 4.44 -15.33 -33.43
C ALA A 16 5.43 -14.16 -33.59
N LYS A 17 5.52 -13.63 -34.81
CA LYS A 17 6.40 -12.50 -35.16
C LYS A 17 5.68 -11.14 -35.19
N ASN A 18 4.36 -11.14 -35.08
CA ASN A 18 3.52 -9.97 -35.32
C ASN A 18 2.38 -9.90 -34.27
N LEU A 19 2.73 -9.53 -33.04
CA LEU A 19 1.78 -9.42 -31.92
C LEU A 19 0.57 -8.52 -32.24
N VAL A 20 0.82 -7.32 -32.78
CA VAL A 20 -0.27 -6.39 -33.12
C VAL A 20 -1.20 -7.00 -34.19
N TYR A 21 -0.64 -7.70 -35.19
CA TYR A 21 -1.44 -8.42 -36.17
C TYR A 21 -2.32 -9.48 -35.51
N PHE A 22 -1.78 -10.26 -34.58
CA PHE A 22 -2.55 -11.27 -33.84
C PHE A 22 -3.73 -10.64 -33.12
N VAL A 23 -3.52 -9.54 -32.39
CA VAL A 23 -4.60 -8.91 -31.63
C VAL A 23 -5.65 -8.28 -32.54
N LEU A 24 -5.26 -7.63 -33.65
CA LEU A 24 -6.20 -7.00 -34.59
C LEU A 24 -7.04 -8.00 -35.38
N ASN A 25 -6.52 -9.19 -35.67
CA ASN A 25 -7.22 -10.18 -36.49
C ASN A 25 -7.91 -11.28 -35.68
N TYR A 26 -7.41 -11.56 -34.47
CA TYR A 26 -7.86 -12.66 -33.62
C TYR A 26 -8.29 -12.20 -32.20
N GLY A 27 -8.11 -10.93 -31.87
CA GLY A 27 -8.50 -10.40 -30.56
C GLY A 27 -10.00 -10.25 -30.42
N HIS A 28 -10.52 -10.71 -29.28
CA HIS A 28 -11.93 -10.57 -28.91
C HIS A 28 -12.06 -10.12 -27.44
N ILE A 29 -13.03 -9.26 -27.18
CA ILE A 29 -13.36 -8.79 -25.84
C ILE A 29 -14.86 -8.97 -25.55
N GLU A 30 -15.22 -8.93 -24.28
CA GLU A 30 -16.62 -8.80 -23.87
C GLU A 30 -16.95 -7.31 -23.68
N ASP A 31 -17.88 -6.83 -24.49
CA ASP A 31 -18.50 -5.51 -24.38
C ASP A 31 -19.98 -5.68 -24.05
N ARG A 32 -20.35 -5.35 -22.81
CA ARG A 32 -21.73 -5.49 -22.31
C ARG A 32 -22.68 -4.41 -22.81
N ASP A 33 -22.15 -3.36 -23.43
CA ASP A 33 -22.94 -2.29 -24.01
C ASP A 33 -23.43 -2.64 -25.46
N LYS A 34 -22.97 -3.77 -25.97
CA LYS A 34 -23.35 -4.26 -27.31
C LYS A 34 -24.33 -5.43 -27.24
N PRO A 35 -25.24 -5.53 -28.22
CA PRO A 35 -26.18 -6.69 -28.35
C PRO A 35 -25.44 -8.02 -28.39
N ASP A 36 -24.38 -8.12 -29.20
CA ASP A 36 -23.46 -9.22 -29.21
C ASP A 36 -22.34 -8.89 -28.24
N ILE A 37 -22.32 -9.61 -27.14
CA ILE A 37 -21.35 -9.33 -26.02
C ILE A 37 -19.91 -9.54 -26.48
N ILE A 38 -19.65 -10.53 -27.35
CA ILE A 38 -18.31 -10.79 -27.87
C ILE A 38 -18.08 -9.89 -29.10
N GLN A 39 -17.08 -9.02 -28.97
CA GLN A 39 -16.69 -8.07 -30.03
C GLN A 39 -15.25 -8.29 -30.44
N PRO A 40 -14.88 -8.02 -31.73
CA PRO A 40 -13.48 -7.85 -32.09
C PRO A 40 -12.78 -6.81 -31.23
N PHE A 41 -11.52 -7.05 -30.85
CA PHE A 41 -10.78 -6.08 -30.06
C PHE A 41 -10.15 -5.01 -30.97
N GLU A 42 -10.89 -3.94 -31.20
CA GLU A 42 -10.38 -2.77 -31.91
C GLU A 42 -9.46 -1.96 -30.99
N LEU A 43 -8.14 -1.96 -31.27
CA LEU A 43 -7.16 -1.27 -30.46
C LEU A 43 -7.20 0.25 -30.70
N TRP A 44 -7.34 1.00 -29.62
CA TRP A 44 -7.08 2.45 -29.64
C TRP A 44 -5.58 2.73 -29.77
N PRO A 45 -5.17 3.94 -30.21
CA PRO A 45 -3.75 4.27 -30.37
C PRO A 45 -2.91 4.02 -29.10
N GLU A 46 -3.43 4.39 -27.92
CA GLU A 46 -2.77 4.23 -26.64
C GLU A 46 -2.65 2.74 -26.24
N GLN A 47 -3.68 1.93 -26.53
CA GLN A 47 -3.65 0.49 -26.30
C GLN A 47 -2.64 -0.20 -27.24
N LYS A 48 -2.60 0.18 -28.51
CA LYS A 48 -1.62 -0.34 -29.46
C LYS A 48 -0.19 -0.02 -29.03
N GLN A 49 0.06 1.23 -28.66
CA GLN A 49 1.37 1.66 -28.15
C GLN A 49 1.75 0.92 -26.86
N ALA A 50 0.79 0.71 -25.94
CA ALA A 50 1.03 -0.06 -24.71
C ALA A 50 1.39 -1.51 -25.04
N LEU A 51 0.70 -2.14 -25.99
CA LEU A 51 0.97 -3.51 -26.42
C LEU A 51 2.39 -3.66 -27.00
N GLU A 52 2.79 -2.75 -27.89
CA GLU A 52 4.13 -2.67 -28.47
C GLU A 52 5.21 -2.47 -27.38
N ASN A 53 4.94 -1.63 -26.40
CA ASN A 53 5.84 -1.41 -25.26
C ASN A 53 5.94 -2.63 -24.35
N ILE A 54 4.84 -3.37 -24.10
CA ILE A 54 4.87 -4.64 -23.35
C ILE A 54 5.78 -5.66 -24.07
N GLU A 55 5.67 -5.78 -25.38
CA GLU A 55 6.50 -6.70 -26.16
C GLU A 55 8.00 -6.36 -26.06
N ASN A 56 8.34 -5.06 -26.13
CA ASN A 56 9.70 -4.57 -26.23
C ASN A 56 10.43 -4.37 -24.89
N HIS A 57 9.73 -4.38 -23.77
CA HIS A 57 10.32 -4.15 -22.45
C HIS A 57 10.16 -5.36 -21.53
N LYS A 58 11.24 -5.70 -20.84
CA LYS A 58 11.23 -6.83 -19.91
C LYS A 58 10.29 -6.60 -18.71
N TRP A 59 10.21 -5.38 -18.23
CA TRP A 59 9.37 -5.00 -17.10
C TRP A 59 8.58 -3.75 -17.46
N THR A 60 7.26 -3.87 -17.39
CA THR A 60 6.33 -2.78 -17.73
C THR A 60 5.35 -2.56 -16.57
N ILE A 61 5.13 -1.30 -16.23
CA ILE A 61 4.13 -0.90 -15.23
C ILE A 61 3.18 0.12 -15.84
N ILE A 62 1.87 -0.14 -15.74
CA ILE A 62 0.82 0.62 -16.43
C ILE A 62 -0.11 1.25 -15.40
N LEU A 63 -0.01 2.56 -15.24
CA LEU A 63 -0.98 3.36 -14.53
C LEU A 63 -2.08 3.76 -15.50
N LYS A 64 -3.32 3.45 -15.17
CA LYS A 64 -4.45 3.63 -16.09
C LYS A 64 -5.66 4.23 -15.40
N ALA A 65 -6.51 4.94 -16.13
CA ALA A 65 -7.88 5.18 -15.72
C ALA A 65 -8.72 3.87 -15.77
N ARG A 66 -9.84 3.85 -15.09
CA ARG A 66 -10.73 2.67 -15.05
C ARG A 66 -11.39 2.38 -16.39
N GLN A 67 -11.67 1.09 -16.63
CA GLN A 67 -12.46 0.59 -17.75
C GLN A 67 -11.91 0.94 -19.15
N LEU A 68 -10.59 0.94 -19.29
CA LEU A 68 -9.91 1.16 -20.58
C LEU A 68 -9.50 -0.13 -21.29
N GLY A 69 -10.03 -1.27 -20.91
CA GLY A 69 -9.73 -2.56 -21.56
C GLY A 69 -8.29 -3.09 -21.38
N ILE A 70 -7.50 -2.50 -20.49
CA ILE A 70 -6.07 -2.84 -20.36
C ILE A 70 -5.86 -4.26 -19.81
N THR A 71 -6.71 -4.74 -18.92
CA THR A 71 -6.66 -6.16 -18.48
C THR A 71 -6.86 -7.10 -19.67
N TRP A 72 -7.81 -6.79 -20.58
CA TRP A 72 -7.99 -7.55 -21.82
C TRP A 72 -6.76 -7.47 -22.72
N LEU A 73 -6.12 -6.30 -22.84
CA LEU A 73 -4.91 -6.11 -23.63
C LEU A 73 -3.77 -7.02 -23.16
N VAL A 74 -3.52 -7.04 -21.84
CA VAL A 74 -2.46 -7.88 -21.25
C VAL A 74 -2.82 -9.37 -21.33
N LEU A 75 -4.11 -9.73 -21.25
CA LEU A 75 -4.56 -11.11 -21.49
C LEU A 75 -4.35 -11.54 -22.95
N HIS A 76 -4.55 -10.65 -23.93
CA HIS A 76 -4.22 -10.97 -25.33
C HIS A 76 -2.71 -11.20 -25.51
N TYR A 77 -1.87 -10.41 -24.84
CA TYR A 77 -0.44 -10.66 -24.82
C TYR A 77 -0.09 -12.03 -24.20
N ALA A 78 -0.72 -12.37 -23.07
CA ALA A 78 -0.53 -13.66 -22.42
C ALA A 78 -1.00 -14.83 -23.32
N VAL A 79 -2.15 -14.72 -23.95
CA VAL A 79 -2.69 -15.73 -24.89
C VAL A 79 -1.81 -15.86 -26.13
N TRP A 80 -1.35 -14.75 -26.71
CA TRP A 80 -0.39 -14.75 -27.81
C TRP A 80 0.90 -15.47 -27.44
N LEU A 81 1.45 -15.16 -26.26
CA LEU A 81 2.66 -15.83 -25.76
C LEU A 81 2.44 -17.33 -25.60
N MET A 82 1.28 -17.76 -25.09
CA MET A 82 0.95 -19.16 -24.87
C MET A 82 0.65 -19.93 -26.15
N LEU A 83 -0.02 -19.32 -27.11
CA LEU A 83 -0.46 -19.98 -28.35
C LEU A 83 0.63 -19.97 -29.43
N CYS A 84 1.32 -18.84 -29.59
CA CYS A 84 2.29 -18.65 -30.65
C CYS A 84 3.71 -19.04 -30.24
N HIS A 85 3.98 -19.20 -28.94
CA HIS A 85 5.31 -19.64 -28.43
C HIS A 85 5.12 -20.82 -27.47
N VAL A 86 5.53 -21.99 -27.93
CA VAL A 86 5.33 -23.27 -27.22
C VAL A 86 6.03 -23.31 -25.87
N GLY A 87 5.40 -23.95 -24.88
CA GLY A 87 5.98 -24.24 -23.58
C GLY A 87 6.11 -23.02 -22.65
N ARG A 88 5.21 -22.04 -22.76
CA ARG A 88 5.25 -20.83 -21.96
C ARG A 88 4.44 -20.94 -20.69
N ASN A 89 4.99 -20.39 -19.60
CA ASN A 89 4.34 -20.32 -18.30
C ASN A 89 3.97 -18.87 -17.99
N VAL A 90 2.68 -18.63 -17.81
CA VAL A 90 2.11 -17.33 -17.42
C VAL A 90 1.57 -17.43 -16.00
N ILE A 91 1.94 -16.52 -15.15
CA ILE A 91 1.40 -16.39 -13.79
C ILE A 91 0.61 -15.10 -13.72
N GLY A 92 -0.69 -15.20 -13.37
CA GLY A 92 -1.57 -14.07 -13.10
C GLY A 92 -1.78 -13.90 -11.61
N LEU A 93 -1.68 -12.66 -11.13
CA LEU A 93 -1.93 -12.29 -9.74
C LEU A 93 -3.01 -11.20 -9.70
N SER A 94 -4.04 -11.41 -8.87
CA SER A 94 -5.12 -10.45 -8.68
C SER A 94 -5.44 -10.32 -7.18
N LYS A 95 -6.21 -9.29 -6.81
CA LYS A 95 -6.48 -8.98 -5.40
C LYS A 95 -7.36 -10.03 -4.69
N SER A 96 -8.17 -10.79 -5.45
CA SER A 96 -9.06 -11.83 -4.90
C SER A 96 -9.10 -13.07 -5.79
N GLU A 97 -9.57 -14.20 -5.22
CA GLU A 97 -9.74 -15.46 -5.97
C GLU A 97 -10.77 -15.32 -7.09
N THR A 98 -11.87 -14.62 -6.84
CA THR A 98 -12.90 -14.37 -7.86
C THR A 98 -12.33 -13.63 -9.07
N GLU A 99 -11.47 -12.65 -8.85
CA GLU A 99 -10.82 -11.91 -9.94
C GLU A 99 -9.73 -12.74 -10.62
N ALA A 100 -9.00 -13.57 -9.87
CA ALA A 100 -8.05 -14.53 -10.46
C ALA A 100 -8.76 -15.54 -11.37
N MET A 101 -9.92 -16.05 -10.95
CA MET A 101 -10.76 -16.90 -11.82
C MET A 101 -11.27 -16.15 -13.06
N GLU A 102 -11.60 -14.86 -12.92
CA GLU A 102 -12.05 -14.03 -14.04
C GLU A 102 -10.94 -13.80 -15.08
N LEU A 103 -9.67 -13.69 -14.70
CA LEU A 103 -8.55 -13.62 -15.63
C LEU A 103 -8.48 -14.88 -16.50
N VAL A 104 -8.59 -16.07 -15.89
CA VAL A 104 -8.58 -17.35 -16.62
C VAL A 104 -9.80 -17.45 -17.53
N ARG A 105 -11.00 -17.07 -17.05
CA ARG A 105 -12.22 -17.07 -17.83
C ARG A 105 -12.09 -16.19 -19.10
N ARG A 106 -11.57 -14.98 -18.95
CA ARG A 106 -11.36 -14.05 -20.07
C ARG A 106 -10.33 -14.57 -21.07
N ALA A 107 -9.21 -15.12 -20.60
CA ALA A 107 -8.22 -15.75 -21.48
C ALA A 107 -8.82 -16.92 -22.26
N ALA A 108 -9.68 -17.74 -21.63
CA ALA A 108 -10.41 -18.82 -22.31
C ALA A 108 -11.42 -18.26 -23.33
N VAL A 109 -12.09 -17.12 -23.06
CA VAL A 109 -12.95 -16.44 -24.04
C VAL A 109 -12.16 -16.04 -25.30
N ILE A 110 -10.97 -15.49 -25.16
CA ILE A 110 -10.11 -15.14 -26.30
C ILE A 110 -9.84 -16.39 -27.16
N LEU A 111 -9.39 -17.50 -26.55
CA LEU A 111 -9.08 -18.74 -27.27
C LEU A 111 -10.33 -19.37 -27.92
N ARG A 112 -11.48 -19.27 -27.26
CA ARG A 112 -12.75 -19.82 -27.75
C ARG A 112 -13.24 -19.15 -29.03
N ASN A 113 -12.86 -17.89 -29.24
CA ASN A 113 -13.27 -17.09 -30.39
C ASN A 113 -12.26 -17.11 -31.56
N ILE A 114 -11.27 -18.00 -31.51
CA ILE A 114 -10.29 -18.22 -32.60
C ILE A 114 -10.20 -19.71 -32.99
N PRO A 115 -11.35 -20.36 -33.33
CA PRO A 115 -11.40 -21.81 -33.55
C PRO A 115 -10.57 -22.28 -34.75
N GLU A 116 -10.18 -21.42 -35.67
CA GLU A 116 -9.28 -21.69 -36.77
C GLU A 116 -7.83 -21.94 -36.35
N LEU A 117 -7.41 -21.35 -35.21
CA LEU A 117 -6.06 -21.48 -34.67
C LEU A 117 -5.95 -22.54 -33.58
N VAL A 118 -6.96 -22.65 -32.71
CA VAL A 118 -6.95 -23.54 -31.53
C VAL A 118 -8.33 -24.15 -31.29
N ALA A 119 -8.39 -25.45 -30.94
CA ALA A 119 -9.65 -26.12 -30.60
C ALA A 119 -9.85 -26.18 -29.07
N GLU A 120 -11.11 -26.12 -28.60
CA GLU A 120 -11.43 -26.35 -27.19
C GLU A 120 -11.59 -27.84 -26.90
N LYS A 121 -11.11 -28.31 -25.74
CA LYS A 121 -11.32 -29.69 -25.26
C LYS A 121 -12.82 -30.01 -25.23
N GLY A 122 -13.21 -31.13 -25.79
CA GLY A 122 -14.64 -31.52 -25.92
C GLY A 122 -15.32 -31.09 -27.21
N SER A 123 -14.74 -30.16 -27.98
CA SER A 123 -15.20 -29.74 -29.32
C SER A 123 -14.11 -29.85 -30.39
N ILE A 124 -13.08 -30.70 -30.14
CA ILE A 124 -11.98 -30.90 -31.08
C ILE A 124 -12.52 -31.53 -32.36
N PRO A 125 -12.36 -30.90 -33.53
CA PRO A 125 -12.84 -31.45 -34.80
C PRO A 125 -12.16 -32.77 -35.19
N ALA A 126 -12.85 -33.66 -35.85
CA ALA A 126 -12.28 -34.91 -36.35
C ALA A 126 -11.13 -34.63 -37.28
N GLY A 127 -9.96 -35.30 -37.03
CA GLY A 127 -8.74 -35.10 -37.82
C GLY A 127 -7.93 -33.86 -37.48
N TRP A 128 -8.31 -33.13 -36.44
CA TRP A 128 -7.57 -31.95 -35.94
C TRP A 128 -6.15 -32.33 -35.50
N LYS A 129 -5.15 -31.62 -36.01
CA LYS A 129 -3.73 -31.78 -35.64
C LYS A 129 -3.10 -30.52 -35.05
N GLY A 130 -3.88 -29.46 -34.93
CA GLY A 130 -3.44 -28.20 -34.34
C GLY A 130 -3.45 -28.22 -32.81
N PRO A 131 -3.10 -27.09 -32.17
CA PRO A 131 -3.19 -26.93 -30.72
C PRO A 131 -4.64 -27.01 -30.25
N TRP A 132 -4.80 -27.40 -28.98
CA TRP A 132 -6.10 -27.38 -28.31
C TRP A 132 -5.94 -26.93 -26.87
N PHE A 133 -7.00 -26.41 -26.27
CA PHE A 133 -6.95 -25.87 -24.92
C PHE A 133 -8.00 -26.47 -24.00
N GLU A 134 -7.73 -26.42 -22.72
CA GLU A 134 -8.66 -26.67 -21.62
C GLU A 134 -8.44 -25.67 -20.50
N ASN A 135 -9.47 -25.40 -19.72
CA ASN A 135 -9.35 -24.57 -18.52
C ASN A 135 -10.14 -25.12 -17.34
N THR A 136 -9.62 -24.86 -16.16
CA THR A 136 -10.30 -24.94 -14.87
C THR A 136 -10.57 -23.53 -14.36
N ALA A 137 -11.04 -23.38 -13.11
CA ALA A 137 -11.28 -22.08 -12.53
C ALA A 137 -10.03 -21.17 -12.49
N LEU A 138 -8.85 -21.74 -12.22
CA LEU A 138 -7.61 -20.98 -11.98
C LEU A 138 -6.47 -21.35 -12.95
N ILE A 139 -6.68 -22.30 -13.86
CA ILE A 139 -5.64 -22.79 -14.77
C ILE A 139 -6.19 -22.87 -16.19
N LEU A 140 -5.45 -22.33 -17.15
CA LEU A 140 -5.66 -22.48 -18.59
C LEU A 140 -4.42 -23.17 -19.18
N LYS A 141 -4.64 -24.23 -19.99
CA LYS A 141 -3.57 -24.96 -20.69
C LYS A 141 -3.80 -24.96 -22.17
N VAL A 142 -2.75 -24.73 -22.92
CA VAL A 142 -2.72 -24.92 -24.39
C VAL A 142 -1.79 -26.08 -24.68
N HIS A 143 -2.32 -27.13 -25.30
CA HIS A 143 -1.62 -28.38 -25.65
C HIS A 143 -1.20 -28.34 -27.10
N PHE A 144 0.02 -28.79 -27.37
CA PHE A 144 0.61 -28.86 -28.68
C PHE A 144 1.01 -30.31 -29.02
N PRO A 145 0.55 -30.92 -30.10
CA PRO A 145 0.92 -32.29 -30.45
C PRO A 145 2.44 -32.46 -30.53
N GLY A 146 2.98 -33.30 -29.65
CA GLY A 146 4.43 -33.63 -29.63
C GLY A 146 5.34 -32.50 -29.13
N LYS A 147 4.82 -31.44 -28.52
CA LYS A 147 5.59 -30.32 -27.97
C LYS A 147 5.13 -30.02 -26.54
N PRO A 148 5.92 -29.28 -25.73
CA PRO A 148 5.51 -28.87 -24.37
C PRO A 148 4.28 -28.02 -24.38
N ASP A 149 3.43 -28.20 -23.34
CA ASP A 149 2.24 -27.38 -23.11
C ASP A 149 2.62 -25.97 -22.64
N SER A 150 1.78 -24.99 -22.96
CA SER A 150 1.79 -23.69 -22.33
C SER A 150 0.72 -23.63 -21.25
N VAL A 151 1.04 -23.00 -20.11
CA VAL A 151 0.16 -22.96 -18.95
C VAL A 151 0.04 -21.53 -18.43
N MET A 152 -1.19 -21.09 -18.21
CA MET A 152 -1.50 -19.91 -17.41
C MET A 152 -2.12 -20.35 -16.10
N GLN A 153 -1.58 -19.87 -14.98
CA GLN A 153 -2.12 -20.12 -13.65
C GLN A 153 -2.30 -18.81 -12.92
N CYS A 154 -3.51 -18.58 -12.37
CA CYS A 154 -3.84 -17.36 -11.66
C CYS A 154 -4.01 -17.63 -10.17
N PHE A 155 -3.61 -16.66 -9.35
CA PHE A 155 -3.67 -16.73 -7.90
C PHE A 155 -4.26 -15.44 -7.32
N ALA A 156 -4.97 -15.59 -6.21
CA ALA A 156 -5.28 -14.47 -5.34
C ALA A 156 -4.03 -13.98 -4.61
N SER A 157 -4.02 -12.72 -4.22
CA SER A 157 -2.98 -12.14 -3.37
C SER A 157 -2.89 -12.89 -2.04
N SER A 158 -1.75 -13.53 -1.80
CA SER A 158 -1.40 -14.19 -0.55
C SER A 158 0.12 -14.18 -0.37
N GLU A 159 0.61 -14.24 0.87
CA GLU A 159 2.05 -14.15 1.17
C GLU A 159 2.92 -15.18 0.43
N ASN A 160 2.36 -16.33 0.09
CA ASN A 160 3.05 -17.43 -0.57
C ASN A 160 2.71 -17.55 -2.06
N ALA A 161 1.92 -16.63 -2.62
CA ALA A 161 1.60 -16.67 -4.05
C ALA A 161 2.89 -16.61 -4.90
N ALA A 162 2.94 -17.42 -5.94
CA ALA A 162 4.02 -17.47 -6.93
C ALA A 162 5.42 -17.97 -6.48
N ARG A 163 5.62 -18.41 -5.22
CA ARG A 163 6.95 -18.84 -4.73
C ARG A 163 7.59 -20.03 -5.47
N SER A 164 6.79 -20.94 -6.01
CA SER A 164 7.30 -22.22 -6.55
C SER A 164 7.28 -22.31 -8.05
N PHE A 165 7.05 -21.21 -8.78
CA PHE A 165 6.83 -21.24 -10.22
C PHE A 165 7.96 -20.54 -10.97
N THR A 166 8.31 -21.09 -12.12
CA THR A 166 9.15 -20.40 -13.11
C THR A 166 8.24 -19.81 -14.16
N ALA A 167 8.15 -18.48 -14.24
CA ALA A 167 7.29 -17.78 -15.18
C ALA A 167 8.07 -17.20 -16.36
N ASP A 168 7.45 -17.22 -17.54
CA ASP A 168 7.88 -16.43 -18.70
C ASP A 168 7.22 -15.05 -18.70
N LEU A 169 5.97 -14.98 -18.19
CA LEU A 169 5.25 -13.74 -17.93
C LEU A 169 4.66 -13.78 -16.53
N LEU A 170 4.90 -12.74 -15.76
CA LEU A 170 4.24 -12.46 -14.50
C LEU A 170 3.34 -11.23 -14.69
N MET A 171 2.04 -11.43 -14.55
CA MET A 171 1.02 -10.39 -14.69
C MET A 171 0.45 -10.04 -13.31
N PHE A 172 0.49 -8.76 -12.93
CA PHE A 172 -0.19 -8.23 -11.76
C PHE A 172 -1.39 -7.37 -12.21
N ASP A 173 -2.59 -7.88 -12.00
CA ASP A 173 -3.83 -7.13 -12.26
C ASP A 173 -4.30 -6.43 -10.99
N GLU A 174 -4.67 -5.15 -11.12
CA GLU A 174 -5.00 -4.26 -9.99
C GLU A 174 -3.95 -4.32 -8.87
N TRP A 175 -2.67 -4.22 -9.25
CA TRP A 175 -1.50 -4.41 -8.38
C TRP A 175 -1.52 -3.52 -7.12
N ALA A 176 -1.93 -2.26 -7.26
CA ALA A 176 -1.98 -1.31 -6.15
C ALA A 176 -2.93 -1.74 -5.00
N PHE A 177 -3.92 -2.61 -5.30
CA PHE A 177 -4.93 -3.08 -4.34
C PHE A 177 -4.66 -4.49 -3.81
N GLN A 178 -3.50 -5.07 -4.08
CA GLN A 178 -3.13 -6.39 -3.60
C GLN A 178 -2.57 -6.30 -2.16
N GLN A 179 -3.20 -6.98 -1.22
CA GLN A 179 -2.88 -6.90 0.22
C GLN A 179 -1.43 -7.28 0.56
N PHE A 180 -0.83 -8.24 -0.17
CA PHE A 180 0.51 -8.75 0.09
C PHE A 180 1.49 -8.38 -1.02
N ASP A 181 1.32 -7.23 -1.65
CA ASP A 181 2.06 -6.81 -2.85
C ASP A 181 3.58 -6.89 -2.69
N ARG A 182 4.15 -6.43 -1.56
CA ARG A 182 5.59 -6.47 -1.26
C ARG A 182 6.11 -7.89 -1.05
N SER A 183 5.38 -8.71 -0.28
CA SER A 183 5.75 -10.09 -0.01
C SER A 183 5.69 -10.93 -1.29
N ILE A 184 4.65 -10.74 -2.10
CA ILE A 184 4.48 -11.41 -3.40
C ILE A 184 5.61 -10.98 -4.35
N TRP A 185 5.89 -9.68 -4.46
CA TRP A 185 6.97 -9.16 -5.29
C TRP A 185 8.31 -9.76 -4.92
N THR A 186 8.65 -9.75 -3.62
CA THR A 186 9.89 -10.33 -3.11
C THR A 186 10.00 -11.84 -3.42
N ALA A 187 8.89 -12.56 -3.31
CA ALA A 187 8.83 -14.00 -3.58
C ALA A 187 8.87 -14.33 -5.08
N ALA A 188 8.20 -13.52 -5.91
CA ALA A 188 8.07 -13.75 -7.34
C ALA A 188 9.27 -13.25 -8.14
N PHE A 189 9.94 -12.18 -7.71
CA PHE A 189 11.05 -11.58 -8.43
C PHE A 189 12.17 -12.55 -8.82
N PRO A 190 12.67 -13.44 -7.95
CA PRO A 190 13.69 -14.43 -8.34
C PRO A 190 13.23 -15.38 -9.46
N THR A 191 11.92 -15.67 -9.57
CA THR A 191 11.37 -16.62 -10.56
C THR A 191 11.43 -16.08 -11.98
N ILE A 192 11.47 -14.76 -12.14
CA ILE A 192 11.47 -14.04 -13.43
C ILE A 192 12.80 -13.32 -13.71
N ASN A 193 13.65 -13.13 -12.69
CA ASN A 193 14.92 -12.40 -12.87
C ASN A 193 16.01 -13.27 -13.49
N ARG A 194 15.71 -13.84 -14.66
CA ARG A 194 16.65 -14.61 -15.47
C ARG A 194 17.29 -13.68 -16.52
N ALA A 195 18.52 -13.95 -16.92
CA ALA A 195 19.28 -13.06 -17.80
C ALA A 195 18.54 -12.74 -19.12
N ASN A 196 17.97 -13.77 -19.76
CA ASN A 196 17.39 -13.65 -21.09
C ASN A 196 15.89 -13.93 -21.18
N SER A 197 15.19 -14.08 -20.06
CA SER A 197 13.77 -14.41 -20.05
C SER A 197 13.08 -13.93 -18.78
N GLY A 198 11.75 -13.98 -18.77
CA GLY A 198 10.91 -13.55 -17.67
C GLY A 198 10.55 -12.06 -17.80
N GLN A 199 9.28 -11.84 -18.10
CA GLN A 199 8.68 -10.50 -18.19
C GLN A 199 7.76 -10.23 -17.02
N VAL A 200 7.60 -8.96 -16.69
CA VAL A 200 6.62 -8.47 -15.72
C VAL A 200 5.75 -7.42 -16.37
N VAL A 201 4.44 -7.57 -16.22
CA VAL A 201 3.46 -6.56 -16.58
C VAL A 201 2.57 -6.30 -15.37
N GLY A 202 2.70 -5.13 -14.76
CA GLY A 202 1.83 -4.67 -13.69
C GLY A 202 0.88 -3.59 -14.16
N LEU A 203 -0.41 -3.69 -13.82
CA LEU A 203 -1.41 -2.68 -14.18
C LEU A 203 -2.32 -2.37 -13.00
N SER A 204 -2.66 -1.09 -12.82
CA SER A 204 -3.56 -0.63 -11.77
C SER A 204 -4.04 0.80 -12.02
N THR A 205 -5.10 1.22 -11.34
CA THR A 205 -5.26 2.61 -10.89
C THR A 205 -4.35 2.82 -9.70
N ILE A 206 -4.24 4.06 -9.21
CA ILE A 206 -3.34 4.38 -8.09
C ILE A 206 -4.00 4.05 -6.74
N GLU A 207 -3.22 3.49 -5.81
CA GLU A 207 -3.52 3.43 -4.38
C GLU A 207 -2.28 3.92 -3.64
N ARG A 208 -2.47 4.88 -2.74
CA ARG A 208 -1.37 5.52 -2.02
C ARG A 208 -0.69 4.59 -1.02
N GLY A 209 0.63 4.66 -0.94
CA GLY A 209 1.43 3.80 -0.07
C GLY A 209 1.67 2.39 -0.63
N SER A 210 1.02 2.02 -1.74
CA SER A 210 1.21 0.72 -2.39
C SER A 210 2.61 0.59 -3.00
N LEU A 211 3.08 -0.65 -3.13
CA LEU A 211 4.30 -0.94 -3.88
C LEU A 211 4.18 -0.49 -5.34
N PHE A 212 2.99 -0.58 -5.93
CA PHE A 212 2.73 -0.10 -7.29
C PHE A 212 3.03 1.39 -7.43
N GLU A 213 2.56 2.24 -6.51
CA GLU A 213 2.88 3.68 -6.52
C GLU A 213 4.39 3.91 -6.42
N GLU A 214 5.05 3.22 -5.50
CA GLU A 214 6.50 3.33 -5.30
C GLU A 214 7.29 2.94 -6.55
N LEU A 215 6.92 1.83 -7.19
CA LEU A 215 7.56 1.39 -8.44
C LEU A 215 7.23 2.32 -9.62
N PHE A 216 6.02 2.87 -9.67
CA PHE A 216 5.64 3.79 -10.74
C PHE A 216 6.33 5.15 -10.63
N THR A 217 6.47 5.69 -9.41
CA THR A 217 7.07 7.02 -9.19
C THR A 217 8.58 6.99 -9.01
N GLY A 218 9.14 5.91 -8.43
CA GLY A 218 10.57 5.77 -8.11
C GLY A 218 11.45 5.50 -9.33
N GLU A 219 12.77 5.70 -9.17
CA GLU A 219 13.76 5.34 -10.17
C GLU A 219 14.03 3.82 -10.13
N ASN A 220 13.71 3.13 -11.20
CA ASN A 220 13.88 1.68 -11.34
C ASN A 220 13.90 1.25 -12.81
N LYS A 221 13.93 -0.06 -13.08
CA LYS A 221 14.02 -0.63 -14.44
C LYS A 221 12.65 -0.79 -15.14
N PHE A 222 11.55 -0.47 -14.50
CA PHE A 222 10.25 -0.57 -15.15
C PHE A 222 10.07 0.50 -16.21
N PHE A 223 9.61 0.07 -17.38
CA PHE A 223 9.08 0.98 -18.39
C PHE A 223 7.68 1.41 -17.93
N LYS A 224 7.47 2.72 -17.77
CA LYS A 224 6.26 3.31 -17.20
C LYS A 224 5.32 3.78 -18.28
N ILE A 225 4.09 3.31 -18.26
CA ILE A 225 3.02 3.70 -19.18
C ILE A 225 1.91 4.36 -18.36
N PHE A 226 1.43 5.50 -18.83
CA PHE A 226 0.23 6.13 -18.32
C PHE A 226 -0.84 6.17 -19.41
N ILE A 227 -2.07 5.74 -19.07
CA ILE A 227 -3.21 5.76 -19.99
C ILE A 227 -4.34 6.57 -19.35
N PRO A 228 -4.59 7.80 -19.85
CA PRO A 228 -5.60 8.71 -19.31
C PRO A 228 -7.03 8.26 -19.66
N TRP A 229 -8.02 8.83 -18.99
CA TRP A 229 -9.43 8.52 -19.20
C TRP A 229 -9.90 8.78 -20.65
N ASN A 230 -9.37 9.82 -21.30
CA ASN A 230 -9.71 10.24 -22.65
C ASN A 230 -9.01 9.43 -23.76
N ALA A 231 -8.25 8.40 -23.41
CA ALA A 231 -7.81 7.38 -24.35
C ALA A 231 -8.97 6.57 -24.94
N ASP A 232 -10.10 6.52 -24.22
CA ASP A 232 -11.35 5.94 -24.71
C ASP A 232 -12.07 6.94 -25.64
N PRO A 233 -12.20 6.65 -26.94
CA PRO A 233 -12.82 7.58 -27.91
C PRO A 233 -14.29 7.89 -27.62
N SER A 234 -14.97 7.06 -26.81
CA SER A 234 -16.36 7.26 -26.43
C SER A 234 -16.53 8.29 -25.30
N ARG A 235 -15.44 8.65 -24.61
CA ARG A 235 -15.44 9.57 -23.47
C ARG A 235 -15.04 10.96 -23.92
N ASP A 236 -16.01 11.87 -23.97
CA ASP A 236 -15.82 13.27 -24.28
C ASP A 236 -15.82 14.17 -23.02
N GLU A 237 -15.62 15.46 -23.20
CA GLU A 237 -15.68 16.46 -22.14
C GLU A 237 -17.04 16.52 -21.42
N LYS A 238 -18.13 16.18 -22.12
CA LYS A 238 -19.47 16.14 -21.53
C LYS A 238 -19.55 14.96 -20.56
N TRP A 239 -19.16 13.77 -21.01
CA TRP A 239 -19.06 12.58 -20.17
C TRP A 239 -18.20 12.86 -18.92
N TYR A 240 -17.05 13.52 -19.09
CA TYR A 240 -16.15 13.84 -17.98
C TYR A 240 -16.82 14.75 -16.94
N LYS A 241 -17.50 15.81 -17.37
CA LYS A 241 -18.21 16.75 -16.48
C LYS A 241 -19.36 16.08 -15.73
N GLU A 242 -20.16 15.25 -16.41
CA GLU A 242 -21.25 14.50 -15.81
C GLU A 242 -20.72 13.51 -14.77
N THR A 243 -19.70 12.72 -15.09
CA THR A 243 -19.08 11.77 -14.20
C THR A 243 -18.44 12.47 -12.98
N LYS A 244 -17.75 13.60 -13.19
CA LYS A 244 -17.17 14.41 -12.12
C LYS A 244 -18.24 14.97 -11.17
N SER A 245 -19.41 15.33 -11.67
CA SER A 245 -20.50 15.82 -10.82
C SER A 245 -21.04 14.74 -9.87
N ILE A 246 -20.87 13.45 -10.23
CA ILE A 246 -21.32 12.29 -9.44
C ILE A 246 -20.21 11.83 -8.46
N LEU A 247 -18.96 11.74 -8.95
CA LEU A 247 -17.84 11.20 -8.19
C LEU A 247 -17.11 12.24 -7.32
N GLY A 248 -17.31 13.54 -7.61
CA GLY A 248 -16.60 14.61 -6.90
C GLY A 248 -15.07 14.43 -6.98
N ASP A 249 -14.42 14.50 -5.82
CA ASP A 249 -12.94 14.36 -5.72
C ASP A 249 -12.44 12.97 -6.11
N GLY A 250 -13.28 11.93 -6.06
CA GLY A 250 -12.93 10.59 -6.53
C GLY A 250 -12.64 10.50 -8.02
N MET A 251 -13.05 11.50 -8.80
CA MET A 251 -12.83 11.53 -10.26
C MET A 251 -11.34 11.46 -10.62
N GLN A 252 -10.47 12.14 -9.90
CA GLN A 252 -9.04 12.18 -10.18
C GLN A 252 -8.34 10.83 -9.96
N ALA A 253 -8.79 10.05 -8.96
CA ALA A 253 -8.22 8.72 -8.71
C ALA A 253 -8.69 7.68 -9.73
N GLU A 254 -9.96 7.77 -10.15
CA GLU A 254 -10.58 6.77 -11.01
C GLU A 254 -10.38 7.05 -12.49
N TYR A 255 -10.40 8.35 -12.87
CA TYR A 255 -10.34 8.83 -14.25
C TYR A 255 -9.36 10.00 -14.42
N PRO A 256 -8.07 9.81 -14.09
CA PRO A 256 -7.07 10.88 -14.23
C PRO A 256 -6.83 11.23 -15.70
N ALA A 257 -6.62 12.53 -15.98
CA ALA A 257 -6.17 13.03 -17.28
C ALA A 257 -4.63 13.11 -17.36
N THR A 258 -3.96 13.26 -16.21
CA THR A 258 -2.50 13.33 -16.13
C THR A 258 -1.97 12.45 -15.00
N ILE A 259 -0.66 12.19 -15.00
CA ILE A 259 0.02 11.44 -13.92
C ILE A 259 -0.13 12.20 -12.60
N GLU A 260 -0.01 13.53 -12.63
CA GLU A 260 -0.14 14.39 -11.45
C GLU A 260 -1.53 14.26 -10.83
N GLU A 261 -2.59 14.25 -11.65
CA GLU A 261 -3.94 14.02 -11.16
C GLU A 261 -4.09 12.63 -10.54
N ALA A 262 -3.57 11.59 -11.19
CA ALA A 262 -3.60 10.23 -10.67
C ALA A 262 -2.88 10.12 -9.32
N LEU A 263 -1.81 10.88 -9.13
CA LEU A 263 -1.04 10.95 -7.90
C LEU A 263 -1.63 11.94 -6.88
N THR A 264 -2.68 12.68 -7.23
CA THR A 264 -3.40 13.55 -6.28
C THR A 264 -4.35 12.71 -5.44
N VAL A 265 -4.31 12.91 -4.13
CA VAL A 265 -5.16 12.16 -3.19
C VAL A 265 -6.60 12.67 -3.28
N PRO A 266 -7.61 11.84 -3.60
CA PRO A 266 -9.01 12.24 -3.50
C PRO A 266 -9.35 12.60 -2.04
N GLY A 267 -9.85 13.79 -1.82
CA GLY A 267 -10.06 14.31 -0.45
C GLY A 267 -8.81 14.92 0.19
N GLY A 268 -7.64 14.89 -0.50
CA GLY A 268 -6.38 15.43 -0.01
C GLY A 268 -5.69 14.56 1.05
N ALA A 269 -4.42 14.86 1.33
CA ALA A 269 -3.75 14.34 2.51
C ALA A 269 -4.51 14.76 3.77
N PHE A 270 -4.54 13.93 4.81
CA PHE A 270 -5.20 14.30 6.07
C PHE A 270 -4.54 15.55 6.70
N PHE A 271 -3.26 15.75 6.45
CA PHE A 271 -2.47 16.91 6.86
C PHE A 271 -1.98 17.73 5.64
N PRO A 272 -2.85 18.45 4.93
CA PRO A 272 -2.47 19.26 3.77
C PRO A 272 -1.54 20.43 4.13
N GLU A 273 -1.42 20.75 5.42
CA GLU A 273 -0.52 21.77 5.97
C GLU A 273 0.95 21.36 5.88
N VAL A 274 1.26 20.05 5.72
CA VAL A 274 2.63 19.53 5.67
C VAL A 274 3.28 19.86 4.32
N LYS A 275 4.13 20.86 4.33
CA LYS A 275 4.99 21.22 3.20
C LYS A 275 6.43 21.26 3.66
N ASP A 276 7.36 20.83 2.81
CA ASP A 276 8.78 20.75 3.18
C ASP A 276 9.32 22.11 3.64
N GLU A 277 8.96 23.17 2.93
CA GLU A 277 9.36 24.51 3.27
C GLU A 277 8.83 25.02 4.62
N SER A 278 7.73 24.47 5.12
CA SER A 278 7.14 24.86 6.41
C SER A 278 7.58 24.00 7.59
N ILE A 279 7.81 22.69 7.37
CA ILE A 279 8.11 21.74 8.43
C ILE A 279 9.61 21.46 8.60
N LEU A 280 10.39 21.45 7.52
CA LEU A 280 11.84 21.22 7.59
C LEU A 280 12.60 22.48 7.97
N THR A 281 13.61 22.35 8.82
CA THR A 281 14.50 23.45 9.23
C THR A 281 15.89 22.92 9.58
N ASP A 282 16.92 23.73 9.32
CA ASP A 282 18.31 23.52 9.75
C ASP A 282 18.64 24.29 11.04
N THR A 283 17.69 25.05 11.56
CA THR A 283 17.91 25.94 12.71
C THR A 283 17.31 25.32 13.98
N PRO A 284 18.13 24.98 14.99
CA PRO A 284 17.65 24.49 16.28
C PRO A 284 16.84 25.53 17.03
N LEU A 285 15.86 25.07 17.85
CA LEU A 285 15.15 25.94 18.79
C LEU A 285 16.12 26.61 19.76
N LYS A 286 15.87 27.88 20.09
CA LYS A 286 16.72 28.70 20.97
C LYS A 286 16.07 28.95 22.32
N GLY A 287 16.87 29.27 23.35
CA GLY A 287 16.40 29.61 24.69
C GLY A 287 16.23 28.40 25.61
N ASN A 288 15.28 28.49 26.54
CA ASN A 288 14.95 27.38 27.44
C ASN A 288 14.19 26.31 26.67
N VAL A 289 14.90 25.27 26.29
CA VAL A 289 14.36 24.11 25.53
C VAL A 289 14.40 22.89 26.42
N VAL A 290 13.31 22.14 26.46
CA VAL A 290 13.21 20.87 27.16
C VAL A 290 12.89 19.74 26.16
N THR A 291 13.48 18.57 26.39
CA THR A 291 13.29 17.42 25.50
C THR A 291 12.24 16.47 26.07
N TYR A 292 11.29 16.12 25.24
CA TYR A 292 10.28 15.09 25.47
C TYR A 292 10.60 13.87 24.62
N PHE A 293 10.32 12.70 25.15
CA PHE A 293 10.29 11.46 24.37
C PHE A 293 8.84 11.03 24.19
N VAL A 294 8.52 10.54 23.02
CA VAL A 294 7.22 9.94 22.74
C VAL A 294 7.36 8.73 21.84
N MET A 295 6.55 7.72 22.06
CA MET A 295 6.54 6.54 21.20
C MET A 295 5.13 6.02 20.94
N ASP A 296 4.98 5.34 19.81
CA ASP A 296 3.98 4.30 19.58
C ASP A 296 4.68 2.94 19.50
N TYR A 297 4.22 1.93 20.24
CA TYR A 297 4.89 0.64 20.35
C TYR A 297 3.96 -0.51 20.04
N GLY A 298 4.19 -1.17 18.91
CA GLY A 298 3.66 -2.46 18.49
C GLY A 298 4.79 -3.46 18.22
N LEU A 299 4.45 -4.74 18.08
CA LEU A 299 5.42 -5.76 17.60
C LEU A 299 5.80 -5.53 16.15
N ASP A 300 4.88 -5.01 15.37
CA ASP A 300 5.03 -4.65 13.97
C ASP A 300 5.92 -3.43 13.78
N MET A 301 5.87 -2.44 14.70
CA MET A 301 6.75 -1.28 14.67
C MET A 301 6.84 -0.59 16.05
N LEU A 302 8.07 -0.21 16.43
CA LEU A 302 8.34 0.86 17.37
C LEU A 302 8.54 2.15 16.57
N ALA A 303 7.74 3.20 16.80
CA ALA A 303 7.96 4.54 16.30
C ALA A 303 8.29 5.48 17.48
N ALA A 304 9.53 5.96 17.57
CA ALA A 304 10.08 6.68 18.72
C ALA A 304 10.67 8.03 18.28
N TYR A 305 10.31 9.10 19.01
CA TYR A 305 10.68 10.48 18.69
C TYR A 305 11.20 11.23 19.91
N TRP A 306 12.29 12.00 19.71
CA TRP A 306 12.79 12.99 20.66
C TRP A 306 12.40 14.38 20.16
N ILE A 307 11.65 15.11 20.99
CA ILE A 307 11.03 16.38 20.63
C ILE A 307 11.46 17.46 21.59
N ASN A 308 12.16 18.45 21.08
CA ASN A 308 12.48 19.66 21.80
C ASN A 308 11.28 20.62 21.81
N ARG A 309 10.98 21.21 22.95
CA ARG A 309 9.91 22.20 23.09
C ARG A 309 10.42 23.44 23.81
N ASP A 310 10.16 24.62 23.25
CA ASP A 310 10.49 25.90 23.86
C ASP A 310 9.37 26.44 24.78
N ALA A 311 9.64 27.55 25.46
CA ALA A 311 8.66 28.20 26.34
C ALA A 311 7.45 28.80 25.61
N PHE A 312 7.55 29.01 24.29
CA PHE A 312 6.48 29.57 23.45
C PHE A 312 5.58 28.48 22.87
N GLY A 313 5.91 27.20 23.13
CA GLY A 313 5.16 26.05 22.66
C GLY A 313 5.51 25.60 21.27
N ASN A 314 6.60 26.08 20.66
CA ASN A 314 7.13 25.49 19.45
C ASN A 314 7.80 24.16 19.75
N ALA A 315 7.57 23.18 18.89
CA ALA A 315 8.10 21.83 19.01
C ALA A 315 9.02 21.52 17.82
N GLN A 316 10.12 20.84 18.09
CA GLN A 316 11.07 20.44 17.06
C GLN A 316 11.50 19.00 17.25
N ILE A 317 11.26 18.16 16.26
CA ILE A 317 11.74 16.79 16.25
C ILE A 317 13.23 16.84 15.96
N VAL A 318 14.01 16.25 16.85
CA VAL A 318 15.47 16.24 16.79
C VAL A 318 16.05 14.85 16.58
N LYS A 319 15.21 13.80 16.73
CA LYS A 319 15.60 12.42 16.45
C LYS A 319 14.37 11.54 16.24
N GLU A 320 14.49 10.63 15.30
CA GLU A 320 13.56 9.55 15.01
C GLU A 320 14.26 8.19 15.15
N HIS A 321 13.54 7.20 15.65
CA HIS A 321 13.94 5.81 15.54
C HIS A 321 12.68 4.96 15.28
N CYS A 322 12.68 4.25 14.15
CA CYS A 322 11.60 3.34 13.75
C CYS A 322 12.19 1.95 13.49
N GLU A 323 11.73 0.93 14.22
CA GLU A 323 12.24 -0.43 14.09
C GLU A 323 11.14 -1.46 14.38
N SER A 324 11.08 -2.51 13.56
CA SER A 324 10.11 -3.60 13.68
C SER A 324 10.66 -4.78 14.48
N ASN A 325 9.75 -5.59 15.03
CA ASN A 325 10.07 -6.85 15.73
C ASN A 325 10.94 -6.71 16.99
N LEU A 326 10.91 -5.56 17.65
CA LEU A 326 11.60 -5.39 18.94
C LEU A 326 10.78 -5.96 20.10
N THR A 327 11.41 -6.78 20.92
CA THR A 327 10.86 -7.14 22.24
C THR A 327 10.89 -5.92 23.16
N ILE A 328 10.04 -5.89 24.19
CA ILE A 328 9.96 -4.75 25.13
C ILE A 328 11.32 -4.44 25.76
N GLY A 329 12.08 -5.47 26.15
CA GLY A 329 13.42 -5.29 26.74
C GLY A 329 14.41 -4.68 25.74
N ALA A 330 14.40 -5.16 24.48
CA ALA A 330 15.25 -4.60 23.42
C ALA A 330 14.85 -3.15 23.10
N ALA A 331 13.55 -2.88 22.97
CA ALA A 331 13.04 -1.53 22.74
C ALA A 331 13.43 -0.57 23.86
N ALA A 332 13.28 -0.97 25.14
CA ALA A 332 13.68 -0.15 26.28
C ALA A 332 15.18 0.17 26.26
N GLN A 333 16.02 -0.83 26.01
CA GLN A 333 17.48 -0.63 25.92
C GLN A 333 17.85 0.31 24.75
N THR A 334 17.29 0.09 23.57
CA THR A 334 17.51 0.95 22.42
C THR A 334 17.10 2.39 22.70
N ILE A 335 15.93 2.60 23.30
CA ILE A 335 15.44 3.96 23.66
C ILE A 335 16.39 4.62 24.67
N LEU A 336 16.81 3.91 25.71
CA LEU A 336 17.73 4.45 26.71
C LEU A 336 19.10 4.80 26.12
N ASP A 337 19.66 3.92 25.28
CA ASP A 337 20.94 4.16 24.62
C ASP A 337 20.88 5.37 23.68
N LEU A 338 19.83 5.49 22.91
CA LEU A 338 19.61 6.62 21.99
C LEU A 338 19.29 7.94 22.72
N SER A 339 18.90 7.87 23.99
CA SER A 339 18.55 9.03 24.81
C SER A 339 19.72 9.60 25.63
N ARG A 340 20.91 8.98 25.60
CA ARG A 340 22.04 9.39 26.44
C ARG A 340 22.44 10.85 26.30
N ASP A 341 22.30 11.41 25.10
CA ASP A 341 22.67 12.79 24.82
C ASP A 341 21.50 13.79 25.06
N TYR A 342 20.36 13.30 25.53
CA TYR A 342 19.16 14.11 25.74
C TYR A 342 18.71 14.09 27.20
N LYS A 343 18.47 15.28 27.76
CA LYS A 343 17.82 15.38 29.09
C LYS A 343 16.30 15.29 28.91
N VAL A 344 15.79 14.06 28.78
CA VAL A 344 14.37 13.81 28.62
C VAL A 344 13.63 14.09 29.94
N VAL A 345 12.63 14.99 29.89
CA VAL A 345 11.86 15.38 31.08
C VAL A 345 10.59 14.54 31.24
N GLN A 346 10.04 14.01 30.15
CA GLN A 346 8.85 13.13 30.17
C GLN A 346 8.97 12.07 29.06
N TRP A 347 8.49 10.85 29.38
CA TRP A 347 8.53 9.67 28.53
C TRP A 347 7.09 9.27 28.16
N LEU A 348 6.53 9.86 27.11
CA LEU A 348 5.13 9.74 26.74
C LEU A 348 4.88 8.44 25.97
N ALA A 349 3.78 7.74 26.31
CA ALA A 349 3.44 6.48 25.68
C ALA A 349 1.92 6.25 25.64
N PRO A 350 1.42 5.45 24.66
CA PRO A 350 0.00 5.18 24.49
C PRO A 350 -0.60 4.40 25.68
N PRO A 351 -1.89 4.63 25.98
CA PRO A 351 -2.53 4.05 27.16
C PRO A 351 -2.71 2.52 27.11
N ASP A 352 -2.69 1.92 25.93
CA ASP A 352 -2.83 0.47 25.75
C ASP A 352 -1.64 -0.31 26.34
N LEU A 353 -0.47 0.32 26.53
CA LEU A 353 0.66 -0.30 27.21
C LEU A 353 0.37 -0.64 28.68
N TRP A 354 -0.66 -0.04 29.29
CA TRP A 354 -1.11 -0.35 30.65
C TRP A 354 -2.13 -1.49 30.72
N ASN A 355 -2.56 -2.04 29.56
CA ASN A 355 -3.42 -3.21 29.55
C ASN A 355 -2.65 -4.45 30.01
N ARG A 356 -3.24 -5.24 30.90
CA ARG A 356 -2.64 -6.46 31.43
C ARG A 356 -2.70 -7.60 30.42
N SER A 357 -1.60 -8.33 30.25
CA SER A 357 -1.60 -9.60 29.55
C SER A 357 -2.26 -10.69 30.40
N GLN A 358 -3.12 -11.48 29.79
CA GLN A 358 -3.74 -12.63 30.48
C GLN A 358 -2.72 -13.72 30.83
N GLU A 359 -1.63 -13.84 30.07
CA GLU A 359 -0.61 -14.89 30.26
C GLU A 359 0.33 -14.56 31.41
N THR A 360 0.76 -13.30 31.53
CA THR A 360 1.80 -12.89 32.50
C THR A 360 1.24 -12.11 33.69
N GLY A 361 0.01 -11.60 33.61
CA GLY A 361 -0.59 -10.70 34.58
C GLY A 361 0.04 -9.31 34.62
N LYS A 362 1.16 -9.08 33.89
CA LYS A 362 1.85 -7.81 33.80
C LYS A 362 1.37 -6.97 32.62
N SER A 363 1.39 -5.66 32.76
CA SER A 363 1.22 -4.75 31.63
C SER A 363 2.54 -4.52 30.90
N ARG A 364 2.50 -4.12 29.63
CA ARG A 364 3.68 -3.75 28.85
C ARG A 364 4.44 -2.60 29.51
N ALA A 365 3.73 -1.62 30.07
CA ALA A 365 4.35 -0.49 30.78
C ALA A 365 5.16 -0.94 32.01
N VAL A 366 4.72 -1.95 32.76
CA VAL A 366 5.48 -2.53 33.87
C VAL A 366 6.77 -3.17 33.38
N ILE A 367 6.74 -3.87 32.26
CA ILE A 367 7.95 -4.48 31.69
C ILE A 367 8.93 -3.40 31.22
N PHE A 368 8.47 -2.32 30.62
CA PHE A 368 9.31 -1.14 30.31
C PHE A 368 9.96 -0.57 31.56
N TYR A 369 9.19 -0.41 32.64
CA TYR A 369 9.70 0.08 33.93
C TYR A 369 10.78 -0.87 34.53
N GLU A 370 10.57 -2.17 34.50
CA GLU A 370 11.54 -3.18 34.95
C GLU A 370 12.85 -3.11 34.12
N ASN A 371 12.80 -2.61 32.89
CA ASN A 371 13.96 -2.37 32.03
C ASN A 371 14.48 -0.92 32.10
N GLY A 372 14.08 -0.15 33.11
CA GLY A 372 14.63 1.18 33.41
C GLY A 372 13.92 2.35 32.71
N LEU A 373 12.81 2.12 32.01
CA LEU A 373 12.07 3.15 31.28
C LEU A 373 10.73 3.46 31.96
N ASN A 374 10.66 4.58 32.67
CA ASN A 374 9.44 5.01 33.37
C ASN A 374 8.54 5.84 32.46
N LEU A 375 7.49 5.22 31.92
CA LEU A 375 6.59 5.81 30.94
C LEU A 375 5.45 6.62 31.58
N THR A 376 5.08 7.71 30.93
CA THR A 376 3.91 8.52 31.28
C THR A 376 2.77 8.22 30.33
N LYS A 377 1.65 7.76 30.86
CA LYS A 377 0.43 7.48 30.11
C LYS A 377 -0.20 8.74 29.56
N VAL A 378 -0.51 8.78 28.26
CA VAL A 378 -1.18 9.91 27.61
C VAL A 378 -2.63 9.58 27.22
N ASN A 379 -3.41 10.61 26.92
CA ASN A 379 -4.76 10.42 26.37
C ASN A 379 -4.70 9.91 24.93
N ASN A 380 -5.63 9.03 24.56
CA ASN A 380 -5.75 8.44 23.22
C ASN A 380 -7.03 8.88 22.50
N ASP A 381 -7.55 10.07 22.74
CA ASP A 381 -8.62 10.61 21.89
C ASP A 381 -8.07 10.93 20.50
N VAL A 382 -8.44 10.08 19.53
CA VAL A 382 -7.90 10.16 18.18
C VAL A 382 -8.30 11.47 17.50
N ALA A 383 -9.56 11.89 17.64
CA ALA A 383 -10.07 13.10 16.97
C ALA A 383 -9.46 14.38 17.56
N ALA A 384 -9.38 14.46 18.89
CA ALA A 384 -8.72 15.57 19.58
C ALA A 384 -7.23 15.63 19.22
N GLY A 385 -6.56 14.48 19.19
CA GLY A 385 -5.14 14.40 18.82
C GLY A 385 -4.86 14.76 17.36
N CYS A 386 -5.70 14.33 16.42
CA CYS A 386 -5.62 14.76 15.03
C CYS A 386 -5.76 16.29 14.89
N SER A 387 -6.71 16.87 15.60
CA SER A 387 -6.89 18.33 15.63
C SER A 387 -5.67 19.03 16.25
N ALA A 388 -5.08 18.45 17.30
CA ALA A 388 -3.87 18.97 17.93
C ALA A 388 -2.68 18.98 16.97
N ILE A 389 -2.45 17.90 16.19
CA ILE A 389 -1.39 17.89 15.15
C ILE A 389 -1.65 19.02 14.15
N LYS A 390 -2.89 19.17 13.64
CA LYS A 390 -3.22 20.23 12.68
C LYS A 390 -2.92 21.62 13.22
N GLU A 391 -3.20 21.89 14.51
CA GLU A 391 -2.84 23.16 15.16
C GLU A 391 -1.32 23.39 15.21
N TYR A 392 -0.53 22.34 15.48
CA TYR A 392 0.94 22.41 15.46
C TYR A 392 1.50 22.59 14.04
N LEU A 393 0.80 22.10 13.02
CA LEU A 393 1.23 22.22 11.60
C LEU A 393 0.81 23.56 10.96
N LYS A 394 -0.09 24.34 11.60
CA LYS A 394 -0.40 25.69 11.10
C LYS A 394 0.83 26.58 11.10
N HIS A 395 0.88 27.48 10.14
CA HIS A 395 1.99 28.44 10.03
C HIS A 395 1.95 29.41 11.22
N GLY A 396 3.10 29.51 11.91
CA GLY A 396 3.35 30.57 12.88
C GLY A 396 3.75 31.88 12.18
N ASP A 397 4.07 32.91 12.98
CA ASP A 397 4.37 34.27 12.53
C ASP A 397 5.53 34.39 11.52
N VAL A 398 6.36 33.35 11.35
CA VAL A 398 7.57 33.34 10.50
C VAL A 398 7.44 32.41 9.28
N GLY A 399 6.22 31.97 8.94
CA GLY A 399 5.97 31.07 7.81
C GLY A 399 6.40 29.60 8.03
N LYS A 400 6.92 29.25 9.21
CA LYS A 400 7.19 27.86 9.64
C LYS A 400 6.06 27.33 10.50
N SER A 401 5.87 26.01 10.48
CA SER A 401 4.96 25.33 11.39
C SER A 401 5.47 25.40 12.83
N ARG A 402 4.56 25.34 13.80
CA ARG A 402 4.95 25.21 15.22
C ARG A 402 5.60 23.87 15.54
N LEU A 403 5.33 22.83 14.74
CA LEU A 403 6.05 21.56 14.74
C LEU A 403 7.00 21.54 13.55
N THR A 404 8.30 21.42 13.81
CA THR A 404 9.35 21.35 12.80
C THR A 404 10.19 20.08 12.95
N ILE A 405 10.92 19.73 11.88
CA ILE A 405 11.86 18.60 11.83
C ILE A 405 13.24 19.18 11.54
N LEU A 406 14.18 18.95 12.47
CA LEU A 406 15.56 19.46 12.35
C LEU A 406 16.36 18.58 11.38
N ASP A 407 17.06 19.18 10.42
CA ASP A 407 17.98 18.52 9.49
C ASP A 407 17.41 17.26 8.81
N ASN A 408 16.08 17.23 8.57
CA ASN A 408 15.36 16.09 8.01
C ASN A 408 15.62 14.77 8.80
N CYS A 409 15.76 14.85 10.12
CA CYS A 409 16.07 13.70 10.99
C CYS A 409 14.90 12.71 11.17
N ALA A 410 13.72 13.02 10.66
CA ALA A 410 12.51 12.19 10.78
C ALA A 410 11.84 11.91 9.41
N PRO A 411 12.52 11.19 8.51
CA PRO A 411 12.00 10.92 7.17
C PRO A 411 10.76 9.99 7.16
N VAL A 412 10.66 9.05 8.10
CA VAL A 412 9.49 8.14 8.20
C VAL A 412 8.26 8.94 8.60
N LEU A 413 8.36 9.79 9.62
CA LEU A 413 7.28 10.68 10.02
C LEU A 413 6.84 11.62 8.88
N LEU A 414 7.80 12.28 8.23
CA LEU A 414 7.50 13.21 7.14
C LEU A 414 6.74 12.50 6.01
N ASN A 415 7.19 11.30 5.64
CA ASN A 415 6.53 10.49 4.63
C ASN A 415 5.11 10.09 5.07
N SER A 416 4.94 9.65 6.32
CA SER A 416 3.63 9.24 6.87
C SER A 416 2.66 10.42 6.91
N LEU A 417 3.09 11.59 7.42
CA LEU A 417 2.25 12.78 7.46
C LEU A 417 1.80 13.27 6.08
N LYS A 418 2.65 13.12 5.06
CA LYS A 418 2.32 13.50 3.68
C LYS A 418 1.36 12.51 3.01
N LYS A 419 1.42 11.23 3.36
CA LYS A 419 0.68 10.16 2.67
C LYS A 419 -0.61 9.75 3.36
N ILE A 420 -0.72 9.94 4.68
CA ILE A 420 -1.89 9.49 5.44
C ILE A 420 -3.16 10.21 4.99
N GLN A 421 -4.23 9.44 4.79
CA GLN A 421 -5.49 9.91 4.22
C GLN A 421 -6.56 10.07 5.30
N HIS A 422 -7.68 10.69 4.93
CA HIS A 422 -8.87 10.71 5.76
C HIS A 422 -9.48 9.31 5.90
N ASP A 423 -10.00 8.99 7.10
CA ASP A 423 -10.83 7.80 7.27
C ASP A 423 -12.11 7.91 6.42
N LYS A 424 -12.46 6.82 5.74
CA LYS A 424 -13.61 6.78 4.80
C LYS A 424 -14.96 7.05 5.47
N LYS A 425 -15.05 6.87 6.79
CA LYS A 425 -16.29 7.01 7.58
C LYS A 425 -16.28 8.20 8.52
N LYS A 426 -15.09 8.67 8.91
CA LYS A 426 -14.90 9.71 9.94
C LYS A 426 -13.94 10.78 9.44
N ALA A 427 -14.44 11.87 8.90
CA ALA A 427 -13.65 12.95 8.30
C ALA A 427 -12.64 13.64 9.23
N ASN A 428 -12.81 13.52 10.56
CA ASN A 428 -11.97 14.18 11.55
C ASN A 428 -10.82 13.33 12.09
N ILE A 429 -10.61 12.13 11.53
CA ILE A 429 -9.49 11.26 11.84
C ILE A 429 -8.84 10.75 10.55
N TYR A 430 -7.58 10.32 10.63
CA TYR A 430 -6.93 9.65 9.51
C TYR A 430 -7.28 8.15 9.45
N ALA A 431 -7.09 7.57 8.27
CA ALA A 431 -7.31 6.15 8.01
C ALA A 431 -6.30 5.28 8.77
N ASN A 432 -6.76 4.10 9.22
CA ASN A 432 -5.90 3.08 9.84
C ASN A 432 -5.22 2.13 8.82
N ASP A 433 -5.45 2.33 7.55
CA ASP A 433 -4.91 1.52 6.47
C ASP A 433 -4.33 2.43 5.39
N PRO A 434 -3.08 2.24 4.97
CA PRO A 434 -2.10 1.23 5.43
C PRO A 434 -1.61 1.46 6.87
N HIS A 435 -1.50 0.37 7.65
CA HIS A 435 -1.18 0.44 9.08
C HIS A 435 0.24 0.95 9.37
N ASP A 436 1.19 0.67 8.49
CA ASP A 436 2.57 1.16 8.56
C ASP A 436 2.69 2.70 8.52
N LEU A 437 1.70 3.39 7.94
CA LEU A 437 1.65 4.85 7.92
C LEU A 437 1.12 5.47 9.22
N THR A 438 0.53 4.70 10.14
CA THR A 438 -0.16 5.25 11.33
C THR A 438 0.73 5.39 12.54
N HIS A 439 1.73 4.53 12.73
CA HIS A 439 2.59 4.52 13.93
C HIS A 439 3.28 5.86 14.21
N SER A 440 3.86 6.48 13.19
CA SER A 440 4.56 7.76 13.34
C SER A 440 3.60 8.92 13.64
N PRO A 441 2.50 9.12 12.92
CA PRO A 441 1.46 10.10 13.30
C PRO A 441 0.85 9.84 14.68
N ASP A 442 0.64 8.57 15.09
CA ASP A 442 0.11 8.23 16.40
C ASP A 442 1.08 8.65 17.52
N ALA A 443 2.37 8.38 17.37
CA ALA A 443 3.37 8.86 18.33
C ALA A 443 3.34 10.38 18.47
N ILE A 444 3.34 11.12 17.36
CA ILE A 444 3.27 12.59 17.38
C ILE A 444 1.93 13.08 17.94
N ARG A 445 0.84 12.38 17.67
CA ARG A 445 -0.49 12.67 18.20
C ARG A 445 -0.50 12.63 19.73
N TYR A 446 0.19 11.68 20.37
CA TYR A 446 0.32 11.60 21.83
C TYR A 446 1.08 12.80 22.40
N PHE A 447 2.13 13.28 21.74
CA PHE A 447 2.82 14.49 22.14
C PHE A 447 1.93 15.73 21.99
N CYS A 448 1.28 15.92 20.85
CA CYS A 448 0.47 17.10 20.57
C CYS A 448 -0.72 17.19 21.52
N ILE A 449 -1.43 16.08 21.78
CA ILE A 449 -2.59 16.08 22.68
C ILE A 449 -2.17 16.34 24.14
N TYR A 450 -1.01 15.85 24.56
CA TYR A 450 -0.48 16.08 25.90
C TYR A 450 -0.33 17.58 26.21
N TRP A 451 -0.02 18.38 25.17
CA TRP A 451 0.20 19.82 25.32
C TRP A 451 -0.98 20.71 24.93
N THR A 452 -1.98 20.19 24.23
CA THR A 452 -3.13 20.98 23.79
C THR A 452 -4.37 20.79 24.65
N LEU A 453 -4.44 19.71 25.41
CA LEU A 453 -5.47 19.63 26.46
C LEU A 453 -5.29 20.85 27.35
N PRO A 454 -6.38 21.65 27.61
CA PRO A 454 -6.31 22.66 28.66
C PRO A 454 -5.74 21.95 29.87
N ALA A 455 -4.69 22.52 30.48
CA ALA A 455 -4.33 22.10 31.81
C ALA A 455 -5.66 22.06 32.53
N GLU A 456 -6.17 20.86 32.87
CA GLU A 456 -7.25 20.76 33.84
C GLU A 456 -6.77 21.70 34.90
N ALA A 457 -7.47 22.84 35.02
CA ALA A 457 -7.11 23.84 36.03
C ALA A 457 -6.88 22.98 37.24
N LEU A 458 -5.64 22.99 37.73
CA LEU A 458 -5.29 22.18 38.89
C LEU A 458 -6.47 22.47 39.83
N GLN A 459 -7.53 21.66 39.72
CA GLN A 459 -8.47 21.58 40.79
C GLN A 459 -7.49 21.31 41.91
N GLU A 460 -7.31 22.28 42.77
CA GLU A 460 -6.76 21.97 44.06
C GLU A 460 -7.48 20.70 44.44
N SER A 461 -6.88 19.61 44.01
CA SER A 461 -7.40 18.27 44.26
C SER A 461 -7.53 18.39 45.77
N ASN A 462 -8.70 18.17 46.28
CA ASN A 462 -8.88 17.76 47.66
C ASN A 462 -7.95 16.55 47.78
N ARG A 463 -6.65 16.81 47.94
CA ARG A 463 -5.62 15.81 48.24
C ARG A 463 -6.13 15.27 49.57
N LYS A 464 -6.83 14.16 49.48
CA LYS A 464 -7.18 13.40 50.67
C LYS A 464 -5.85 13.13 51.35
N LYS A 465 -5.62 13.78 52.51
CA LYS A 465 -4.46 13.40 53.31
C LYS A 465 -4.55 11.91 53.53
N TRP A 466 -3.48 11.22 53.17
CA TRP A 466 -3.41 9.77 53.31
C TRP A 466 -3.58 9.43 54.80
N THR A 467 -4.45 8.50 55.11
CA THR A 467 -4.59 7.92 56.43
C THR A 467 -3.45 6.92 56.70
N GLU A 468 -3.17 6.58 57.93
CA GLU A 468 -2.18 5.53 58.25
C GLU A 468 -2.44 4.22 57.53
N ASP A 469 -3.68 3.78 57.44
CA ASP A 469 -4.12 2.60 56.68
C ASP A 469 -3.77 2.71 55.18
N MET A 470 -3.93 3.88 54.58
CA MET A 470 -3.60 4.13 53.17
C MET A 470 -2.08 4.04 52.93
N TYR A 471 -1.27 4.51 53.86
CA TYR A 471 0.19 4.34 53.80
C TYR A 471 0.57 2.87 53.93
N GLU A 472 -0.03 2.14 54.88
CA GLU A 472 0.25 0.72 55.10
C GLU A 472 -0.14 -0.12 53.87
N ASP A 473 -1.30 0.14 53.27
CA ASP A 473 -1.75 -0.49 52.01
C ASP A 473 -0.78 -0.20 50.85
N TYR A 474 -0.26 1.04 50.78
CA TYR A 474 0.67 1.44 49.75
C TYR A 474 2.04 0.80 49.94
N GLU A 475 2.61 0.80 51.15
CA GLU A 475 3.92 0.20 51.43
C GLU A 475 3.97 -1.29 51.16
N ASN A 476 2.90 -2.00 51.50
CA ASN A 476 2.79 -3.45 51.33
C ASN A 476 2.33 -3.87 49.91
N ALA A 477 1.98 -2.93 49.06
CA ALA A 477 1.49 -3.21 47.71
C ALA A 477 2.64 -3.50 46.71
N ASN A 478 2.38 -4.34 45.74
CA ASN A 478 3.25 -4.49 44.58
C ASN A 478 3.23 -3.21 43.72
N LEU A 479 4.18 -3.09 42.80
CA LEU A 479 4.39 -1.87 42.00
C LEU A 479 3.14 -1.41 41.25
N GLU A 480 2.36 -2.34 40.71
CA GLU A 480 1.15 -2.03 39.95
C GLU A 480 0.02 -1.55 40.85
N THR A 481 -0.13 -2.18 42.01
CA THR A 481 -1.08 -1.73 43.03
C THR A 481 -0.67 -0.36 43.58
N LYS A 482 0.64 -0.10 43.74
CA LYS A 482 1.17 1.25 44.12
C LYS A 482 0.77 2.31 43.09
N GLN A 483 0.88 2.02 41.79
CA GLN A 483 0.43 2.94 40.74
C GLN A 483 -1.10 3.17 40.77
N TYR A 484 -1.88 2.12 40.99
CA TYR A 484 -3.33 2.22 41.13
C TYR A 484 -3.72 3.04 42.35
N LEU A 485 -3.05 2.83 43.49
CA LEU A 485 -3.31 3.57 44.73
C LEU A 485 -2.94 5.05 44.59
N LYS A 486 -1.82 5.37 43.92
CA LYS A 486 -1.44 6.75 43.56
C LYS A 486 -2.47 7.39 42.62
N ALA A 487 -2.96 6.67 41.62
CA ALA A 487 -3.98 7.16 40.72
C ALA A 487 -5.33 7.40 41.43
N LYS A 488 -5.64 6.59 42.45
CA LYS A 488 -6.89 6.66 43.21
C LYS A 488 -6.86 7.68 44.33
N TRP A 489 -5.73 7.83 45.01
CA TRP A 489 -5.61 8.63 46.24
C TRP A 489 -4.69 9.86 46.10
N GLY A 490 -3.92 9.96 45.01
CA GLY A 490 -2.85 10.91 44.80
C GLY A 490 -1.49 10.38 45.27
N ASP A 491 -0.42 11.15 45.06
CA ASP A 491 0.91 10.81 45.57
C ASP A 491 0.97 10.89 47.12
N PRO A 492 1.64 9.93 47.78
CA PRO A 492 1.93 10.04 49.22
C PRO A 492 2.74 11.29 49.47
N GLU A 493 2.44 12.01 50.56
CA GLU A 493 3.24 13.18 51.01
C GLU A 493 4.62 12.82 51.50
#